data_d91467f73d5f887dbc230f4f9eb83bac
#
_entry.id   d91467f73d5f887dbc230f4f9eb83bac
#
_cell.length_a   1.000
_cell.length_b   1.000
_cell.length_c   1.000
_cell.angle_alpha   90.00
_cell.angle_beta   90.00
_cell.angle_gamma   90.00
#
_symmetry.space_group_name_H-M   'P 1'
#
loop_
_entity.id
_entity.type
_entity.pdbx_description
1 polymer ?
#
loop_
_entity_poly.entity_id
_entity_poly.type
_entity_poly.pdbx_seq_one_letter_code
_entity_poly.pdbx_strand_id
1 'polypeptide(L)'
;MSGLTQRQVIATWYTPEEKMPNEFESVLITMSGRIGGTVFDHVLEIAEWADDGCGWQIYGVPENEDADITVLAWCDIDPYDFESVKRRLKDVR
;
A
#
# COMPACT_ATOMS: atom_id res chain seq x y z
N MET A 1 21.56 -1.91 19.51
CA MET A 1 21.57 -1.82 19.01
C MET A 1 21.66 -1.87 18.24
N SER A 2 21.40 -1.85 18.16
CA SER A 2 21.39 -1.86 17.42
C SER A 2 21.57 -1.69 16.57
N GLY A 3 21.77 -1.55 16.40
CA GLY A 3 22.01 -1.40 15.65
C GLY A 3 21.58 -1.38 14.67
N LEU A 4 21.20 -1.39 15.07
CA LEU A 4 20.76 -1.51 14.24
C LEU A 4 21.05 -0.90 13.20
N THR A 5 21.52 -1.19 12.84
CA THR A 5 21.75 -0.79 11.86
C THR A 5 20.84 -0.57 11.00
N GLN A 6 20.22 0.14 11.10
CA GLN A 6 19.33 0.35 10.34
C GLN A 6 19.67 1.05 9.25
N ARG A 7 19.37 0.63 8.20
CA ARG A 7 19.22 1.27 7.10
C ARG A 7 18.22 2.26 7.24
N GLN A 8 18.48 3.44 7.04
CA GLN A 8 17.49 4.38 6.93
C GLN A 8 16.94 4.34 5.59
N VAL A 9 15.76 3.90 5.44
CA VAL A 9 15.05 3.93 4.18
C VAL A 9 14.26 5.21 4.18
N ILE A 10 14.65 6.14 3.35
CA ILE A 10 13.88 7.36 3.20
C ILE A 10 12.89 7.12 2.08
N ALA A 11 11.65 6.95 2.42
CA ALA A 11 10.60 6.78 1.45
C ALA A 11 9.98 8.12 1.15
N THR A 12 9.80 8.42 -0.12
CA THR A 12 9.11 9.62 -0.53
C THR A 12 7.66 9.26 -0.78
N TRP A 13 6.77 9.87 -0.03
CA TRP A 13 5.34 9.64 -0.17
C TRP A 13 4.73 10.69 -1.06
N TYR A 14 3.84 10.28 -1.93
CA TYR A 14 3.09 11.16 -2.82
C TYR A 14 1.62 11.00 -2.55
N THR A 15 0.87 12.08 -2.59
CA THR A 15 -0.58 11.95 -2.65
C THR A 15 -0.98 11.66 -4.10
N PRO A 16 -2.12 11.02 -4.32
CA PRO A 16 -2.56 10.78 -5.70
C PRO A 16 -2.72 12.06 -6.53
N GLU A 17 -3.02 13.16 -5.88
CA GLU A 17 -3.13 14.44 -6.60
C GLU A 17 -1.78 14.95 -7.07
N GLU A 18 -0.72 14.63 -6.33
CA GLU A 18 0.61 15.08 -6.71
C GLU A 18 1.18 14.24 -7.83
N LYS A 19 0.97 12.95 -7.76
CA LYS A 19 1.57 12.03 -8.71
C LYS A 19 0.91 10.67 -8.58
N MET A 20 0.70 10.00 -9.68
CA MET A 20 0.20 8.63 -9.67
C MET A 20 1.34 7.67 -9.99
N PRO A 21 1.30 6.45 -9.48
CA PRO A 21 2.32 5.46 -9.83
C PRO A 21 2.12 4.96 -11.24
N ASN A 22 3.13 4.28 -11.76
CA ASN A 22 3.01 3.63 -13.04
C ASN A 22 1.96 2.53 -12.96
N GLU A 23 1.29 2.34 -14.08
CA GLU A 23 0.22 1.36 -14.16
C GLU A 23 0.75 -0.04 -13.86
N PHE A 24 0.04 -0.76 -13.02
CA PHE A 24 0.32 -2.16 -12.66
C PHE A 24 1.65 -2.37 -11.94
N GLU A 25 2.22 -1.30 -11.42
CA GLU A 25 3.42 -1.42 -10.60
C GLU A 25 3.00 -1.52 -9.14
N SER A 26 3.56 -2.48 -8.42
CA SER A 26 3.23 -2.64 -7.00
C SER A 26 3.85 -1.53 -6.18
N VAL A 27 3.04 -0.89 -5.39
CA VAL A 27 3.50 0.21 -4.53
C VAL A 27 2.90 0.01 -3.13
N LEU A 28 3.50 0.67 -2.17
CA LEU A 28 2.97 0.69 -0.81
C LEU A 28 2.03 1.88 -0.70
N ILE A 29 0.87 1.66 -0.11
CA ILE A 29 -0.09 2.73 0.10
C ILE A 29 -0.45 2.84 1.57
N THR A 30 -0.91 4.01 1.96
CA THR A 30 -1.60 4.16 3.23
C THR A 30 -3.02 4.58 2.93
N MET A 31 -3.97 3.98 3.61
CA MET A 31 -5.37 4.16 3.29
C MET A 31 -6.22 4.27 4.53
N SER A 32 -7.36 4.90 4.38
CA SER A 32 -8.37 5.01 5.45
C SER A 32 -9.71 4.65 4.87
N GLY A 33 -10.62 4.21 5.70
CA GLY A 33 -11.97 3.92 5.24
C GLY A 33 -12.65 2.86 6.04
N ARG A 34 -13.51 2.11 5.35
CA ARG A 34 -14.34 1.11 5.97
C ARG A 34 -14.49 -0.06 5.02
N ILE A 35 -14.41 -1.25 5.56
CA ILE A 35 -14.74 -2.47 4.82
C ILE A 35 -15.77 -3.19 5.67
N GLY A 36 -16.99 -3.32 5.14
CA GLY A 36 -18.10 -3.88 5.90
C GLY A 36 -18.33 -3.05 7.15
N GLY A 37 -18.23 -3.66 8.30
CA GLY A 37 -18.43 -2.96 9.56
C GLY A 37 -17.14 -2.48 10.21
N THR A 38 -16.00 -2.67 9.56
CA THR A 38 -14.71 -2.35 10.15
C THR A 38 -14.18 -1.03 9.61
N VAL A 39 -13.87 -0.11 10.51
CA VAL A 39 -13.30 1.19 10.17
C VAL A 39 -11.81 1.16 10.45
N PHE A 40 -11.03 1.72 9.56
CA PHE A 40 -9.58 1.77 9.74
C PHE A 40 -9.04 3.13 9.29
N ASP A 41 -7.85 3.45 9.77
CA ASP A 41 -7.26 4.75 9.50
C ASP A 41 -5.74 4.59 9.34
N HIS A 42 -5.21 5.09 8.23
CA HIS A 42 -3.77 5.10 7.95
C HIS A 42 -3.13 3.72 8.02
N VAL A 43 -3.84 2.70 7.55
CA VAL A 43 -3.25 1.37 7.49
C VAL A 43 -2.42 1.25 6.22
N LEU A 44 -1.44 0.38 6.26
CA LEU A 44 -0.53 0.17 5.14
C LEU A 44 -0.97 -1.05 4.36
N GLU A 45 -0.85 -0.97 3.05
CA GLU A 45 -1.19 -2.10 2.19
C GLU A 45 -0.40 -1.98 0.89
N ILE A 46 -0.38 -3.05 0.13
CA ILE A 46 0.26 -3.08 -1.17
C ILE A 46 -0.82 -2.98 -2.23
N ALA A 47 -0.60 -2.17 -3.24
CA ALA A 47 -1.60 -1.94 -4.26
C ALA A 47 -0.96 -1.68 -5.60
N GLU A 48 -1.78 -1.76 -6.65
CA GLU A 48 -1.40 -1.40 -8.01
C GLU A 48 -2.46 -0.46 -8.54
N TRP A 49 -2.02 0.46 -9.38
CA TRP A 49 -2.95 1.38 -10.03
C TRP A 49 -3.28 0.86 -11.41
N ALA A 50 -4.56 0.81 -11.74
CA ALA A 50 -5.02 0.40 -13.06
C ALA A 50 -5.72 1.59 -13.71
N ASP A 51 -5.15 2.06 -14.81
CA ASP A 51 -5.61 3.28 -15.46
C ASP A 51 -6.72 3.02 -16.47
N ASP A 52 -7.31 1.84 -16.44
CA ASP A 52 -8.35 1.46 -17.38
C ASP A 52 -9.76 1.63 -16.79
N GLY A 53 -9.85 2.39 -15.71
CA GLY A 53 -11.12 2.60 -15.04
C GLY A 53 -11.33 1.71 -13.82
N CYS A 54 -10.45 0.74 -13.61
CA CYS A 54 -10.56 -0.14 -12.45
C CYS A 54 -10.05 0.52 -11.16
N GLY A 55 -9.15 1.49 -11.28
CA GLY A 55 -8.65 2.21 -10.14
C GLY A 55 -7.62 1.44 -9.35
N TRP A 56 -7.59 1.67 -8.05
CA TRP A 56 -6.63 1.01 -7.18
C TRP A 56 -7.04 -0.44 -6.97
N GLN A 57 -6.10 -1.33 -7.21
CA GLN A 57 -6.27 -2.75 -6.93
C GLN A 57 -5.47 -3.03 -5.68
N ILE A 58 -6.15 -3.21 -4.57
CA ILE A 58 -5.51 -3.28 -3.25
C ILE A 58 -5.51 -4.72 -2.76
N TYR A 59 -4.33 -5.20 -2.42
CA TYR A 59 -4.20 -6.55 -1.90
C TYR A 59 -4.97 -6.64 -0.58
N GLY A 60 -5.65 -7.73 -0.39
CA GLY A 60 -6.37 -7.93 0.85
C GLY A 60 -7.75 -7.30 0.89
N VAL A 61 -8.15 -6.60 -0.16
CA VAL A 61 -9.49 -6.02 -0.24
C VAL A 61 -10.23 -6.75 -1.35
N PRO A 62 -11.21 -7.58 -1.02
CA PRO A 62 -11.97 -8.29 -2.05
C PRO A 62 -12.78 -7.30 -2.89
N GLU A 63 -12.87 -7.59 -4.17
CA GLU A 63 -13.52 -6.67 -5.10
C GLU A 63 -15.00 -6.53 -4.85
N ASN A 64 -15.61 -7.57 -4.34
CA ASN A 64 -17.06 -7.57 -4.14
C ASN A 64 -17.46 -7.23 -2.72
N GLU A 65 -16.53 -6.74 -1.91
CA GLU A 65 -16.88 -6.33 -0.56
C GLU A 65 -17.43 -4.93 -0.56
N ASP A 66 -18.29 -4.66 0.43
CA ASP A 66 -18.82 -3.32 0.63
C ASP A 66 -17.72 -2.48 1.27
N ALA A 67 -16.97 -1.80 0.47
CA ALA A 67 -15.80 -1.06 0.94
C ALA A 67 -15.86 0.39 0.48
N ASP A 68 -15.44 1.27 1.37
CA ASP A 68 -15.35 2.70 1.07
C ASP A 68 -13.95 3.12 1.50
N ILE A 69 -13.01 3.10 0.56
CA ILE A 69 -11.61 3.26 0.88
C ILE A 69 -11.04 4.46 0.16
N THR A 70 -10.27 5.24 0.88
CA THR A 70 -9.53 6.35 0.31
C THR A 70 -8.04 6.07 0.43
N VAL A 71 -7.34 6.10 -0.69
CA VAL A 71 -5.89 5.99 -0.69
C VAL A 71 -5.34 7.38 -0.42
N LEU A 72 -4.66 7.52 0.71
CA LEU A 72 -4.18 8.82 1.16
C LEU A 72 -2.84 9.18 0.51
N ALA A 73 -1.96 8.20 0.38
CA ALA A 73 -0.64 8.43 -0.18
C ALA A 73 -0.04 7.10 -0.60
N TRP A 74 0.99 7.15 -1.43
CA TRP A 74 1.69 5.95 -1.89
C TRP A 74 3.18 6.25 -1.99
N CYS A 75 3.99 5.22 -1.97
CA CYS A 75 5.42 5.37 -2.23
C CYS A 75 5.91 4.17 -3.01
N ASP A 76 6.99 4.40 -3.79
CA ASP A 76 7.61 3.33 -4.52
C ASP A 76 8.31 2.40 -3.56
N ILE A 77 8.32 1.12 -3.90
CA ILE A 77 9.01 0.13 -3.14
C ILE A 77 10.06 -0.48 -4.04
N ASP A 78 11.30 -0.46 -3.58
CA ASP A 78 12.36 -1.20 -4.25
C ASP A 78 11.93 -2.67 -4.35
N PRO A 79 12.14 -3.34 -5.48
CA PRO A 79 11.70 -4.72 -5.60
C PRO A 79 12.19 -5.63 -4.48
N TYR A 80 13.40 -5.41 -4.01
CA TYR A 80 13.92 -6.20 -2.90
C TYR A 80 13.12 -5.92 -1.63
N ASP A 81 12.86 -4.66 -1.38
CA ASP A 81 12.10 -4.27 -0.19
C ASP A 81 10.66 -4.77 -0.28
N PHE A 82 10.11 -4.79 -1.48
CA PHE A 82 8.77 -5.31 -1.67
C PHE A 82 8.70 -6.77 -1.26
N GLU A 83 9.67 -7.56 -1.67
CA GLU A 83 9.71 -8.97 -1.30
C GLU A 83 9.88 -9.14 0.20
N SER A 84 10.67 -8.28 0.82
CA SER A 84 10.83 -8.30 2.26
C SER A 84 9.53 -8.01 2.98
N VAL A 85 8.80 -7.03 2.52
CA VAL A 85 7.53 -6.66 3.12
C VAL A 85 6.53 -7.81 2.97
N LYS A 86 6.45 -8.39 1.78
CA LYS A 86 5.56 -9.51 1.54
C LYS A 86 5.88 -10.68 2.46
N ARG A 87 7.15 -10.98 2.60
CA ARG A 87 7.56 -12.10 3.45
C ARG A 87 7.19 -11.83 4.89
N ARG A 88 7.38 -10.61 5.34
CA ARG A 88 7.06 -10.25 6.69
C ARG A 88 5.57 -10.34 6.97
N LEU A 89 4.75 -9.91 6.02
CA LEU A 89 3.31 -10.01 6.16
C LEU A 89 2.87 -11.48 6.23
N LYS A 90 3.55 -12.34 5.48
CA LYS A 90 3.23 -13.73 5.52
C LYS A 90 3.60 -14.37 6.82
N ASP A 91 4.68 -13.95 7.42
CA ASP A 91 5.18 -14.54 8.65
C ASP A 91 4.41 -14.11 9.88
N VAL A 92 3.71 -13.01 9.77
CA VAL A 92 2.91 -12.55 10.89
C VAL A 92 1.60 -13.26 10.86
N ARG A 93 1.40 -14.13 11.78
CA ARG A 93 0.20 -14.89 11.73
C ARG A 93 -0.42 -14.97 13.02
#